data_1ea8a820f0583f46fd699ff01310d6c1
#
_entry.id   1ea8a820f0583f46fd699ff01310d6c1
#
_cell.length_a   1.000
_cell.length_b   1.000
_cell.length_c   1.000
_cell.angle_alpha   90.00
_cell.angle_beta   90.00
_cell.angle_gamma   90.00
#
_symmetry.space_group_name_H-M   'P 1'
#
loop_
_entity.id
_entity.type
_entity.pdbx_description
1 polymer ?
#
loop_
_entity_poly.entity_id
_entity_poly.type
_entity_poly.pdbx_seq_one_letter_code
_entity_poly.pdbx_strand_id
1 'polypeptide(L)'
;MTSGIGLGDNGGMTIATPERYAQMLDAARRGGYAYPAINVTSTQTLNAALQGFAEAESDGIIQVSVGGAAYFSGQRVNDRVTGSLAFAAFAHEVAAKYPNITIALHTDHCAKQYLDEWVRPLLAHEAEQVKRGEEPTFQSHMWDGSTVPLEENLDIASELLEKSVKAHTVLEIEIGAVGGEEDGHSAEINDKLYSTPAQGITVAQRLGLGERGRYMAAFTFGNVHGAYKPGVVKLRPELLDEIQTTVALAIKAGEMPDPAHSLDVAPGKPFALVFHGGSGSAPEEIAQAVSYGVVKMNIDTDTQYAFSRAVAGHMFSNYDSVLKIDGEVGNKKLCFRLRTVSGESFMLGSGDRPYSLITFTDTIPDTLSSRCGSAMVATYTGILPLLRIID
;
A
#
# COMPACT_ATOMS: atom_id res chain seq x y z
N MET A 1 -2.11 -23.85 -24.24
CA MET A 1 -3.06 -22.86 -24.75
C MET A 1 -3.58 -22.14 -23.53
N THR A 2 -2.92 -21.07 -23.11
CA THR A 2 -3.31 -20.25 -21.97
C THR A 2 -4.42 -19.31 -22.45
N SER A 3 -5.65 -19.56 -22.01
CA SER A 3 -6.75 -18.64 -22.17
C SER A 3 -6.51 -17.44 -21.26
N GLY A 4 -5.94 -16.37 -21.82
CA GLY A 4 -5.90 -15.09 -21.16
C GLY A 4 -7.32 -14.66 -20.81
N ILE A 5 -7.58 -14.44 -19.52
CA ILE A 5 -8.78 -13.74 -19.07
C ILE A 5 -8.65 -12.33 -19.64
N GLY A 6 -9.46 -12.03 -20.66
CA GLY A 6 -9.51 -10.71 -21.26
C GLY A 6 -9.94 -9.70 -20.20
N LEU A 7 -8.96 -8.96 -19.71
CA LEU A 7 -9.19 -7.77 -18.88
C LEU A 7 -9.90 -6.76 -19.77
N GLY A 8 -11.10 -6.34 -19.39
CA GLY A 8 -11.88 -5.37 -20.14
C GLY A 8 -11.08 -4.11 -20.41
N ASP A 9 -11.27 -3.56 -21.60
CA ASP A 9 -10.65 -2.32 -22.06
C ASP A 9 -10.91 -1.20 -21.05
N ASN A 10 -9.89 -0.79 -20.32
CA ASN A 10 -9.95 0.25 -19.28
C ASN A 10 -10.10 1.67 -19.86
N GLY A 11 -10.40 1.82 -21.17
CA GLY A 11 -10.49 3.15 -21.78
C GLY A 11 -9.22 3.99 -21.68
N GLY A 12 -8.06 3.38 -21.41
CA GLY A 12 -6.77 4.07 -21.29
C GLY A 12 -6.46 4.71 -19.92
N MET A 13 -7.28 4.47 -18.88
CA MET A 13 -6.99 4.97 -17.54
C MET A 13 -6.17 3.96 -16.71
N THR A 14 -4.95 4.33 -16.33
CA THR A 14 -4.06 3.51 -15.50
C THR A 14 -4.46 3.55 -14.02
N ILE A 15 -4.97 4.68 -13.53
CA ILE A 15 -5.54 4.75 -12.18
C ILE A 15 -6.96 4.13 -12.23
N ALA A 16 -7.22 3.22 -11.31
CA ALA A 16 -8.46 2.47 -11.25
C ALA A 16 -9.67 3.39 -10.99
N THR A 17 -10.80 3.14 -11.67
CA THR A 17 -12.09 3.64 -11.21
C THR A 17 -12.56 2.85 -9.98
N PRO A 18 -13.57 3.31 -9.22
CA PRO A 18 -14.14 2.56 -8.11
C PRO A 18 -14.59 1.14 -8.51
N GLU A 19 -15.24 1.01 -9.65
CA GLU A 19 -15.70 -0.28 -10.18
C GLU A 19 -14.54 -1.19 -10.56
N ARG A 20 -13.49 -0.62 -11.16
CA ARG A 20 -12.29 -1.39 -11.51
C ARG A 20 -11.56 -1.86 -10.26
N TYR A 21 -11.43 -1.01 -9.24
CA TYR A 21 -10.81 -1.41 -7.99
C TYR A 21 -11.62 -2.51 -7.27
N ALA A 22 -12.95 -2.39 -7.26
CA ALA A 22 -13.81 -3.45 -6.76
C ALA A 22 -13.60 -4.78 -7.50
N GLN A 23 -13.48 -4.75 -8.83
CA GLN A 23 -13.18 -5.92 -9.65
C GLN A 23 -11.80 -6.50 -9.34
N MET A 24 -10.78 -5.65 -9.11
CA MET A 24 -9.46 -6.10 -8.69
C MET A 24 -9.53 -6.88 -7.37
N LEU A 25 -10.18 -6.34 -6.35
CA LEU A 25 -10.32 -7.00 -5.05
C LEU A 25 -11.08 -8.33 -5.16
N ASP A 26 -12.16 -8.35 -5.94
CA ASP A 26 -12.93 -9.59 -6.16
C ASP A 26 -12.13 -10.62 -6.98
N ALA A 27 -11.32 -10.19 -7.92
CA ALA A 27 -10.43 -11.07 -8.68
C ALA A 27 -9.35 -11.68 -7.77
N ALA A 28 -8.76 -10.87 -6.87
CA ALA A 28 -7.80 -11.35 -5.87
C ALA A 28 -8.44 -12.39 -4.93
N ARG A 29 -9.65 -12.13 -4.43
CA ARG A 29 -10.39 -13.09 -3.59
C ARG A 29 -10.68 -14.41 -4.31
N ARG A 30 -11.13 -14.36 -5.58
CA ARG A 30 -11.41 -15.55 -6.37
C ARG A 30 -10.15 -16.30 -6.78
N GLY A 31 -9.11 -15.55 -7.14
CA GLY A 31 -7.86 -16.10 -7.66
C GLY A 31 -6.87 -16.53 -6.58
N GLY A 32 -7.11 -16.20 -5.30
CA GLY A 32 -6.20 -16.55 -4.20
C GLY A 32 -4.84 -15.85 -4.33
N TYR A 33 -4.83 -14.58 -4.73
CA TYR A 33 -3.62 -13.75 -4.78
C TYR A 33 -3.85 -12.40 -4.10
N ALA A 34 -2.77 -11.68 -3.81
CA ALA A 34 -2.82 -10.36 -3.21
C ALA A 34 -2.11 -9.32 -4.08
N TYR A 35 -2.62 -8.08 -4.06
CA TYR A 35 -1.92 -6.94 -4.63
C TYR A 35 -0.91 -6.39 -3.65
N PRO A 36 0.34 -6.15 -4.08
CA PRO A 36 1.28 -5.37 -3.29
C PRO A 36 0.77 -3.94 -3.17
N ALA A 37 0.81 -3.41 -1.95
CA ALA A 37 0.50 -2.02 -1.64
C ALA A 37 1.77 -1.35 -1.16
N ILE A 38 2.29 -0.46 -2.00
CA ILE A 38 3.63 0.10 -1.85
C ILE A 38 3.54 1.50 -1.27
N ASN A 39 4.10 1.70 -0.08
CA ASN A 39 4.24 3.02 0.50
C ASN A 39 5.30 3.83 -0.25
N VAL A 40 4.94 5.06 -0.59
CA VAL A 40 5.84 6.00 -1.25
C VAL A 40 5.90 7.31 -0.48
N THR A 41 7.08 7.94 -0.46
CA THR A 41 7.34 9.17 0.28
C THR A 41 7.83 10.31 -0.61
N SER A 42 8.00 10.06 -1.90
CA SER A 42 8.53 11.04 -2.84
C SER A 42 8.15 10.71 -4.28
N THR A 43 8.31 11.66 -5.17
CA THR A 43 8.13 11.44 -6.62
C THR A 43 9.07 10.36 -7.15
N GLN A 44 10.25 10.19 -6.56
CA GLN A 44 11.23 9.18 -6.95
C GLN A 44 10.75 7.77 -6.58
N THR A 45 10.29 7.59 -5.34
CA THR A 45 9.78 6.29 -4.89
C THR A 45 8.50 5.91 -5.60
N LEU A 46 7.62 6.88 -5.92
CA LEU A 46 6.43 6.65 -6.72
C LEU A 46 6.77 6.20 -8.15
N ASN A 47 7.71 6.87 -8.80
CA ASN A 47 8.16 6.46 -10.13
C ASN A 47 8.76 5.04 -10.13
N ALA A 48 9.56 4.71 -9.11
CA ALA A 48 10.13 3.38 -8.97
C ALA A 48 9.05 2.31 -8.77
N ALA A 49 8.02 2.60 -7.98
CA ALA A 49 6.88 1.70 -7.79
C ALA A 49 6.13 1.46 -9.11
N LEU A 50 5.80 2.51 -9.85
CA LEU A 50 5.13 2.39 -11.16
C LEU A 50 5.95 1.56 -12.15
N GLN A 51 7.25 1.81 -12.21
CA GLN A 51 8.15 1.04 -13.08
C GLN A 51 8.20 -0.43 -12.64
N GLY A 52 8.33 -0.71 -11.35
CA GLY A 52 8.34 -2.07 -10.82
C GLY A 52 7.06 -2.84 -11.15
N PHE A 53 5.88 -2.20 -11.03
CA PHE A 53 4.61 -2.79 -11.46
C PHE A 53 4.57 -3.07 -12.96
N ALA A 54 5.04 -2.11 -13.78
CA ALA A 54 5.07 -2.25 -15.23
C ALA A 54 6.01 -3.36 -15.70
N GLU A 55 7.21 -3.47 -15.11
CA GLU A 55 8.19 -4.53 -15.42
C GLU A 55 7.69 -5.92 -14.98
N ALA A 56 6.94 -5.99 -13.89
CA ALA A 56 6.33 -7.22 -13.42
C ALA A 56 5.00 -7.56 -14.13
N GLU A 57 4.54 -6.69 -15.03
CA GLU A 57 3.21 -6.81 -15.68
C GLU A 57 2.08 -7.05 -14.66
N SER A 58 2.14 -6.32 -13.54
CA SER A 58 1.25 -6.49 -12.41
C SER A 58 0.47 -5.23 -12.08
N ASP A 59 -0.83 -5.37 -11.90
CA ASP A 59 -1.64 -4.37 -11.20
C ASP A 59 -1.19 -4.26 -9.73
N GLY A 60 -1.50 -3.13 -9.08
CA GLY A 60 -1.10 -2.94 -7.68
C GLY A 60 -1.74 -1.74 -7.01
N ILE A 61 -1.26 -1.45 -5.80
CA ILE A 61 -1.71 -0.32 -4.99
C ILE A 61 -0.49 0.54 -4.66
N ILE A 62 -0.60 1.85 -4.81
CA ILE A 62 0.41 2.81 -4.35
C ILE A 62 -0.23 3.65 -3.25
N GLN A 63 0.45 3.78 -2.13
CA GLN A 63 -0.13 4.37 -0.93
C GLN A 63 0.80 5.38 -0.27
N VAL A 64 0.19 6.28 0.51
CA VAL A 64 0.89 7.23 1.38
C VAL A 64 0.42 7.05 2.81
N SER A 65 1.38 6.99 3.74
CA SER A 65 1.14 7.02 5.18
C SER A 65 0.91 8.45 5.68
N VAL A 66 0.58 8.59 6.96
CA VAL A 66 0.47 9.89 7.65
C VAL A 66 1.72 10.75 7.44
N GLY A 67 2.89 10.16 7.63
CA GLY A 67 4.18 10.84 7.44
C GLY A 67 4.48 11.13 5.98
N GLY A 68 4.21 10.19 5.08
CA GLY A 68 4.36 10.36 3.64
C GLY A 68 3.49 11.49 3.08
N ALA A 69 2.21 11.54 3.48
CA ALA A 69 1.29 12.60 3.09
C ALA A 69 1.77 13.98 3.56
N ALA A 70 2.16 14.10 4.83
CA ALA A 70 2.72 15.35 5.36
C ALA A 70 3.98 15.78 4.59
N TYR A 71 4.87 14.82 4.28
CA TYR A 71 6.11 15.09 3.56
C TYR A 71 5.87 15.58 2.12
N PHE A 72 4.89 15.03 1.40
CA PHE A 72 4.53 15.51 0.05
C PHE A 72 4.06 16.97 0.02
N SER A 73 3.49 17.49 1.11
CA SER A 73 3.15 18.91 1.21
C SER A 73 4.36 19.81 1.50
N GLY A 74 5.49 19.20 1.90
CA GLY A 74 6.69 19.90 2.33
C GLY A 74 6.68 20.31 3.79
N GLN A 75 7.85 20.34 4.41
CA GLN A 75 8.02 20.55 5.86
C GLN A 75 7.37 21.81 6.41
N ARG A 76 7.28 22.87 5.62
CA ARG A 76 6.70 24.14 6.06
C ARG A 76 5.16 24.12 6.03
N VAL A 77 4.58 23.49 5.04
CA VAL A 77 3.13 23.35 4.90
C VAL A 77 2.62 22.31 5.88
N ASN A 78 3.23 21.14 5.87
CA ASN A 78 2.95 20.02 6.78
C ASN A 78 1.44 19.69 6.89
N ASP A 79 0.76 19.71 5.76
CA ASP A 79 -0.67 19.45 5.63
C ASP A 79 -0.94 18.16 4.87
N ARG A 80 -1.58 17.20 5.53
CA ARG A 80 -1.77 15.84 5.00
C ARG A 80 -2.74 15.79 3.83
N VAL A 81 -3.77 16.62 3.85
CA VAL A 81 -4.75 16.70 2.74
C VAL A 81 -4.07 17.25 1.50
N THR A 82 -3.38 18.38 1.64
CA THR A 82 -2.62 19.00 0.54
C THR A 82 -1.57 18.02 -0.02
N GLY A 83 -0.84 17.33 0.86
CA GLY A 83 0.18 16.38 0.44
C GLY A 83 -0.41 15.16 -0.28
N SER A 84 -1.53 14.62 0.21
CA SER A 84 -2.25 13.53 -0.45
C SER A 84 -2.77 13.92 -1.83
N LEU A 85 -3.34 15.11 -1.98
CA LEU A 85 -3.82 15.61 -3.27
C LEU A 85 -2.66 15.86 -4.24
N ALA A 86 -1.52 16.39 -3.75
CA ALA A 86 -0.31 16.57 -4.56
C ALA A 86 0.28 15.23 -5.03
N PHE A 87 0.34 14.24 -4.12
CA PHE A 87 0.72 12.86 -4.44
C PHE A 87 -0.19 12.28 -5.53
N ALA A 88 -1.49 12.36 -5.33
CA ALA A 88 -2.45 11.80 -6.27
C ALA A 88 -2.38 12.47 -7.65
N ALA A 89 -2.27 13.81 -7.70
CA ALA A 89 -2.12 14.53 -8.96
C ALA A 89 -0.87 14.09 -9.74
N PHE A 90 0.27 13.93 -9.03
CA PHE A 90 1.49 13.43 -9.64
C PHE A 90 1.34 11.97 -10.11
N ALA A 91 0.71 11.12 -9.30
CA ALA A 91 0.46 9.72 -9.64
C ALA A 91 -0.40 9.58 -10.90
N HIS A 92 -1.49 10.34 -11.02
CA HIS A 92 -2.36 10.33 -12.21
C HIS A 92 -1.60 10.69 -13.49
N GLU A 93 -0.78 11.75 -13.45
CA GLU A 93 -0.01 12.20 -14.62
C GLU A 93 1.02 11.18 -15.07
N VAL A 94 1.76 10.60 -14.13
CA VAL A 94 2.84 9.68 -14.46
C VAL A 94 2.31 8.28 -14.78
N ALA A 95 1.35 7.77 -14.03
CA ALA A 95 0.77 6.46 -14.26
C ALA A 95 0.18 6.34 -15.68
N ALA A 96 -0.35 7.42 -16.24
CA ALA A 96 -0.87 7.45 -17.62
C ALA A 96 0.18 7.05 -18.68
N LYS A 97 1.47 6.97 -18.33
CA LYS A 97 2.53 6.50 -19.21
C LYS A 97 2.75 4.97 -19.15
N TYR A 98 2.02 4.29 -18.28
CA TYR A 98 2.09 2.85 -18.07
C TYR A 98 0.74 2.16 -18.36
N PRO A 99 0.27 2.15 -19.62
CA PRO A 99 -1.09 1.70 -19.96
C PRO A 99 -1.32 0.19 -19.79
N ASN A 100 -0.25 -0.56 -19.51
CA ASN A 100 -0.29 -2.02 -19.32
C ASN A 100 -0.61 -2.47 -17.90
N ILE A 101 -0.74 -1.53 -16.94
CA ILE A 101 -1.02 -1.83 -15.53
C ILE A 101 -2.20 -1.00 -15.04
N THR A 102 -2.85 -1.47 -13.98
CA THR A 102 -3.88 -0.73 -13.24
C THR A 102 -3.42 -0.50 -11.81
N ILE A 103 -3.44 0.76 -11.37
CA ILE A 103 -2.99 1.16 -10.03
C ILE A 103 -4.16 1.76 -9.26
N ALA A 104 -4.34 1.32 -8.02
CA ALA A 104 -5.21 2.00 -7.05
C ALA A 104 -4.38 2.89 -6.14
N LEU A 105 -4.91 4.06 -5.79
CA LEU A 105 -4.32 4.96 -4.80
C LEU A 105 -5.00 4.75 -3.44
N HIS A 106 -4.20 4.75 -2.37
CA HIS A 106 -4.64 4.47 -1.02
C HIS A 106 -3.98 5.39 0.01
N THR A 107 -4.69 5.74 1.08
CA THR A 107 -4.10 6.36 2.27
C THR A 107 -3.99 5.33 3.38
N ASP A 108 -2.80 5.23 3.98
CA ASP A 108 -2.38 4.15 4.86
C ASP A 108 -2.23 4.65 6.30
N HIS A 109 -2.68 3.85 7.29
CA HIS A 109 -2.59 4.08 8.73
C HIS A 109 -3.03 5.47 9.24
N CYS A 110 -4.33 5.79 9.10
CA CYS A 110 -4.89 6.98 9.73
C CYS A 110 -5.34 6.69 11.16
N ALA A 111 -4.50 6.98 12.16
CA ALA A 111 -4.86 6.88 13.56
C ALA A 111 -5.92 7.95 13.96
N LYS A 112 -6.64 7.70 15.07
CA LYS A 112 -7.76 8.52 15.54
C LYS A 112 -7.48 10.02 15.58
N GLN A 113 -6.28 10.41 16.02
CA GLN A 113 -5.88 11.82 16.14
C GLN A 113 -5.77 12.56 14.81
N TYR A 114 -5.65 11.85 13.69
CA TYR A 114 -5.51 12.42 12.35
C TYR A 114 -6.80 12.37 11.53
N LEU A 115 -7.86 11.73 12.00
CA LEU A 115 -9.10 11.56 11.25
C LEU A 115 -9.69 12.89 10.77
N ASP A 116 -9.78 13.88 11.66
CA ASP A 116 -10.37 15.18 11.37
C ASP A 116 -9.48 16.07 10.49
N GLU A 117 -8.18 15.80 10.49
CA GLU A 117 -7.20 16.56 9.72
C GLU A 117 -6.86 15.90 8.38
N TRP A 118 -7.26 14.64 8.16
CA TRP A 118 -6.82 13.90 6.99
C TRP A 118 -7.93 13.10 6.29
N VAL A 119 -8.33 11.92 6.80
CA VAL A 119 -9.22 11.02 6.07
C VAL A 119 -10.63 11.57 5.94
N ARG A 120 -11.19 12.17 7.00
CA ARG A 120 -12.54 12.78 6.91
C ARG A 120 -12.61 13.91 5.88
N PRO A 121 -11.67 14.88 5.83
CA PRO A 121 -11.63 15.88 4.77
C PRO A 121 -11.44 15.31 3.37
N LEU A 122 -10.61 14.24 3.18
CA LEU A 122 -10.46 13.60 1.88
C LEU A 122 -11.77 12.95 1.43
N LEU A 123 -12.42 12.16 2.29
CA LEU A 123 -13.74 11.56 2.00
C LEU A 123 -14.80 12.61 1.67
N ALA A 124 -14.78 13.76 2.36
CA ALA A 124 -15.69 14.86 2.04
C ALA A 124 -15.39 15.48 0.67
N HIS A 125 -14.11 15.66 0.33
CA HIS A 125 -13.67 16.15 -0.97
C HIS A 125 -14.13 15.21 -2.10
N GLU A 126 -13.92 13.92 -1.94
CA GLU A 126 -14.29 12.90 -2.92
C GLU A 126 -15.80 12.74 -3.07
N ALA A 127 -16.56 12.83 -1.97
CA ALA A 127 -18.01 12.84 -2.05
C ALA A 127 -18.54 14.05 -2.86
N GLU A 128 -17.86 15.19 -2.83
CA GLU A 128 -18.18 16.34 -3.70
C GLU A 128 -17.74 16.12 -5.15
N GLN A 129 -16.62 15.40 -5.40
CA GLN A 129 -16.25 14.99 -6.76
C GLN A 129 -17.32 14.07 -7.37
N VAL A 130 -17.72 13.04 -6.64
CA VAL A 130 -18.78 12.10 -7.07
C VAL A 130 -20.10 12.82 -7.38
N LYS A 131 -20.53 13.79 -6.56
CA LYS A 131 -21.73 14.61 -6.83
C LYS A 131 -21.62 15.40 -8.12
N ARG A 132 -20.41 15.76 -8.56
CA ARG A 132 -20.16 16.45 -9.83
C ARG A 132 -20.03 15.47 -11.00
N GLY A 133 -20.12 14.15 -10.76
CA GLY A 133 -19.91 13.12 -11.77
C GLY A 133 -18.43 12.89 -12.11
N GLU A 134 -17.53 13.26 -11.20
CA GLU A 134 -16.08 13.03 -11.30
C GLU A 134 -15.71 11.74 -10.53
N GLU A 135 -14.61 11.11 -10.92
CA GLU A 135 -14.06 9.99 -10.19
C GLU A 135 -13.41 10.46 -8.88
N PRO A 136 -13.46 9.67 -7.79
CA PRO A 136 -12.76 10.00 -6.56
C PRO A 136 -11.25 9.99 -6.76
N THR A 137 -10.56 10.83 -6.01
CA THR A 137 -9.09 10.96 -6.08
C THR A 137 -8.38 9.68 -5.64
N PHE A 138 -8.87 9.04 -4.57
CA PHE A 138 -8.37 7.77 -4.05
C PHE A 138 -9.41 6.66 -4.23
N GLN A 139 -8.94 5.43 -4.32
CA GLN A 139 -9.81 4.27 -4.40
C GLN A 139 -10.10 3.68 -3.03
N SER A 140 -9.26 3.96 -2.03
CA SER A 140 -9.46 3.49 -0.67
C SER A 140 -8.74 4.34 0.38
N HIS A 141 -9.25 4.29 1.61
CA HIS A 141 -8.67 4.92 2.78
C HIS A 141 -8.65 3.95 3.95
N MET A 142 -7.59 4.04 4.78
CA MET A 142 -7.49 3.22 5.98
C MET A 142 -7.84 4.01 7.24
N TRP A 143 -8.63 3.38 8.09
CA TRP A 143 -8.83 3.69 9.48
C TRP A 143 -8.00 2.74 10.36
N ASP A 144 -7.01 3.26 11.05
CA ASP A 144 -6.21 2.52 12.01
C ASP A 144 -6.87 2.59 13.40
N GLY A 145 -7.63 1.56 13.72
CA GLY A 145 -8.30 1.37 15.01
C GLY A 145 -7.48 0.61 16.04
N SER A 146 -6.20 0.34 15.79
CA SER A 146 -5.34 -0.52 16.63
C SER A 146 -5.17 -0.02 18.06
N THR A 147 -5.27 1.29 18.28
CA THR A 147 -5.04 1.95 19.56
C THR A 147 -6.29 2.19 20.40
N VAL A 148 -7.47 1.89 19.86
CA VAL A 148 -8.76 2.12 20.55
C VAL A 148 -9.48 0.81 20.87
N PRO A 149 -10.38 0.78 21.87
CA PRO A 149 -11.18 -0.40 22.14
C PRO A 149 -12.04 -0.81 20.94
N LEU A 150 -12.30 -2.13 20.78
CA LEU A 150 -13.02 -2.67 19.63
C LEU A 150 -14.37 -2.00 19.35
N GLU A 151 -15.16 -1.72 20.38
CA GLU A 151 -16.48 -1.07 20.21
C GLU A 151 -16.32 0.34 19.63
N GLU A 152 -15.40 1.13 20.15
CA GLU A 152 -15.08 2.46 19.62
C GLU A 152 -14.51 2.40 18.21
N ASN A 153 -13.63 1.42 17.96
CA ASN A 153 -13.09 1.17 16.62
C ASN A 153 -14.22 0.94 15.61
N LEU A 154 -15.17 0.08 15.94
CA LEU A 154 -16.28 -0.25 15.05
C LEU A 154 -17.33 0.86 14.93
N ASP A 155 -17.49 1.71 15.94
CA ASP A 155 -18.32 2.90 15.83
C ASP A 155 -17.74 3.89 14.82
N ILE A 156 -16.44 4.16 14.91
CA ILE A 156 -15.73 5.02 13.96
C ILE A 156 -15.72 4.38 12.55
N ALA A 157 -15.42 3.09 12.47
CA ALA A 157 -15.43 2.35 11.21
C ALA A 157 -16.80 2.40 10.51
N SER A 158 -17.90 2.29 11.27
CA SER A 158 -19.27 2.41 10.74
C SER A 158 -19.53 3.80 10.15
N GLU A 159 -19.13 4.85 10.86
CA GLU A 159 -19.23 6.24 10.39
C GLU A 159 -18.43 6.47 9.11
N LEU A 160 -17.18 5.98 9.09
CA LEU A 160 -16.29 6.14 7.94
C LEU A 160 -16.75 5.31 6.73
N LEU A 161 -17.32 4.13 6.96
CA LEU A 161 -17.88 3.31 5.89
C LEU A 161 -19.05 4.02 5.19
N GLU A 162 -19.94 4.67 5.95
CA GLU A 162 -21.03 5.48 5.37
C GLU A 162 -20.50 6.66 4.53
N LYS A 163 -19.38 7.26 4.95
CA LYS A 163 -18.72 8.34 4.19
C LYS A 163 -18.04 7.78 2.94
N SER A 164 -17.38 6.63 3.04
CA SER A 164 -16.72 5.96 1.92
C SER A 164 -17.71 5.56 0.84
N VAL A 165 -18.91 5.10 1.21
CA VAL A 165 -19.98 4.83 0.24
C VAL A 165 -20.34 6.08 -0.56
N LYS A 166 -20.45 7.25 0.10
CA LYS A 166 -20.75 8.52 -0.58
C LYS A 166 -19.60 9.03 -1.44
N ALA A 167 -18.39 8.66 -1.09
CA ALA A 167 -17.17 8.99 -1.83
C ALA A 167 -16.82 7.96 -2.92
N HIS A 168 -17.58 6.88 -3.04
CA HIS A 168 -17.29 5.74 -3.92
C HIS A 168 -15.92 5.10 -3.67
N THR A 169 -15.45 5.11 -2.41
CA THR A 169 -14.17 4.53 -2.00
C THR A 169 -14.36 3.27 -1.15
N VAL A 170 -13.31 2.48 -1.02
CA VAL A 170 -13.27 1.31 -0.13
C VAL A 170 -12.65 1.73 1.19
N LEU A 171 -13.24 1.34 2.32
CA LEU A 171 -12.64 1.53 3.63
C LEU A 171 -11.72 0.35 3.96
N GLU A 172 -10.55 0.61 4.50
CA GLU A 172 -9.73 -0.40 5.16
C GLU A 172 -9.79 -0.17 6.67
N ILE A 173 -9.95 -1.25 7.44
CA ILE A 173 -10.02 -1.20 8.90
C ILE A 173 -8.98 -2.12 9.51
N GLU A 174 -8.49 -1.78 10.70
CA GLU A 174 -7.56 -2.61 11.45
C GLU A 174 -8.17 -3.06 12.78
N ILE A 175 -8.09 -4.39 13.02
CA ILE A 175 -8.61 -5.06 14.22
C ILE A 175 -7.46 -5.75 14.94
N GLY A 176 -7.21 -5.35 16.18
CA GLY A 176 -6.04 -5.75 16.94
C GLY A 176 -4.93 -4.70 16.83
N ALA A 177 -3.74 -5.02 17.31
CA ALA A 177 -2.58 -4.15 17.25
C ALA A 177 -1.45 -4.81 16.45
N VAL A 178 -0.90 -4.11 15.45
CA VAL A 178 0.36 -4.52 14.83
C VAL A 178 1.49 -4.04 15.73
N GLY A 179 2.45 -4.91 16.04
CA GLY A 179 3.62 -4.57 16.86
C GLY A 179 4.65 -3.75 16.08
N GLY A 180 5.69 -3.24 16.79
CA GLY A 180 6.78 -2.51 16.16
C GLY A 180 6.58 -1.00 16.14
N GLU A 181 7.26 -0.32 15.24
CA GLU A 181 7.24 1.15 15.13
C GLU A 181 6.92 1.55 13.69
N GLU A 182 5.92 2.42 13.53
CA GLU A 182 5.56 3.03 12.24
C GLU A 182 5.08 4.47 12.49
N ASP A 183 5.60 5.42 11.70
CA ASP A 183 5.27 6.86 11.76
C ASP A 183 5.28 7.46 13.19
N GLY A 184 6.20 6.99 14.06
CA GLY A 184 6.34 7.46 15.44
C GLY A 184 5.37 6.82 16.45
N HIS A 185 4.63 5.81 16.05
CA HIS A 185 3.83 4.96 16.93
C HIS A 185 4.55 3.64 17.19
N SER A 186 4.63 3.23 18.46
CA SER A 186 5.18 1.94 18.85
C SER A 186 4.13 1.13 19.60
N ALA A 187 3.99 -0.15 19.26
CA ALA A 187 3.13 -1.08 19.95
C ALA A 187 3.96 -2.19 20.59
N GLU A 188 3.62 -2.51 21.85
CA GLU A 188 4.26 -3.59 22.58
C GLU A 188 3.91 -4.97 22.01
N ILE A 189 4.86 -5.89 22.06
CA ILE A 189 4.66 -7.29 21.68
C ILE A 189 3.93 -8.01 22.83
N ASN A 190 2.63 -8.20 22.66
CA ASN A 190 1.76 -8.88 23.65
C ASN A 190 0.60 -9.61 22.95
N ASP A 191 -0.33 -10.20 23.70
CA ASP A 191 -1.46 -10.96 23.16
C ASP A 191 -2.40 -10.16 22.23
N LYS A 192 -2.34 -8.82 22.24
CA LYS A 192 -3.11 -7.95 21.34
C LYS A 192 -2.67 -8.04 19.89
N LEU A 193 -1.50 -8.63 19.63
CA LEU A 193 -1.01 -8.92 18.27
C LEU A 193 -1.80 -10.06 17.58
N TYR A 194 -2.76 -10.64 18.25
CA TYR A 194 -3.52 -11.77 17.72
C TYR A 194 -5.01 -11.49 17.79
N SER A 195 -5.63 -11.29 16.64
CA SER A 195 -7.09 -11.18 16.52
C SER A 195 -7.75 -12.54 16.73
N THR A 196 -9.02 -12.52 17.12
CA THR A 196 -9.78 -13.71 17.46
C THR A 196 -10.97 -13.92 16.53
N PRO A 197 -11.45 -15.18 16.36
CA PRO A 197 -12.68 -15.45 15.61
C PRO A 197 -13.91 -14.70 16.12
N ALA A 198 -14.02 -14.45 17.42
CA ALA A 198 -15.11 -13.67 18.01
C ALA A 198 -15.10 -12.21 17.52
N GLN A 199 -13.92 -11.61 17.36
CA GLN A 199 -13.80 -10.27 16.76
C GLN A 199 -14.25 -10.27 15.31
N GLY A 200 -13.94 -11.33 14.53
CA GLY A 200 -14.44 -11.49 13.16
C GLY A 200 -15.99 -11.50 13.10
N ILE A 201 -16.66 -12.23 14.00
CA ILE A 201 -18.12 -12.21 14.12
C ILE A 201 -18.62 -10.81 14.44
N THR A 202 -18.00 -10.12 15.41
CA THR A 202 -18.41 -8.76 15.81
C THR A 202 -18.27 -7.78 14.65
N VAL A 203 -17.15 -7.83 13.90
CA VAL A 203 -16.93 -7.00 12.70
C VAL A 203 -18.02 -7.23 11.66
N ALA A 204 -18.28 -8.49 11.31
CA ALA A 204 -19.30 -8.83 10.33
C ALA A 204 -20.72 -8.40 10.75
N GLN A 205 -21.05 -8.51 12.04
CA GLN A 205 -22.34 -8.03 12.58
C GLN A 205 -22.47 -6.51 12.53
N ARG A 206 -21.38 -5.78 12.80
CA ARG A 206 -21.41 -4.31 12.87
C ARG A 206 -21.32 -3.65 11.51
N LEU A 207 -20.44 -4.13 10.63
CA LEU A 207 -20.16 -3.50 9.34
C LEU A 207 -20.85 -4.21 8.17
N GLY A 208 -21.40 -5.39 8.39
CA GLY A 208 -21.92 -6.24 7.32
C GLY A 208 -20.79 -6.95 6.55
N LEU A 209 -21.14 -7.55 5.42
CA LEU A 209 -20.18 -8.24 4.54
C LEU A 209 -20.17 -7.65 3.13
N GLY A 210 -20.42 -6.33 3.01
CA GLY A 210 -20.43 -5.57 1.76
C GLY A 210 -21.72 -4.83 1.46
N GLU A 211 -22.85 -5.21 2.08
CA GLU A 211 -24.16 -4.58 1.85
C GLU A 211 -24.27 -3.16 2.39
N ARG A 212 -23.47 -2.81 3.40
CA ARG A 212 -23.39 -1.45 3.96
C ARG A 212 -22.35 -0.58 3.27
N GLY A 213 -21.50 -1.20 2.48
CA GLY A 213 -20.36 -0.61 1.80
C GLY A 213 -19.22 -1.61 1.73
N ARG A 214 -18.35 -1.44 0.75
CA ARG A 214 -17.20 -2.30 0.58
C ARG A 214 -16.08 -1.89 1.53
N TYR A 215 -15.50 -2.87 2.21
CA TYR A 215 -14.33 -2.66 3.06
C TYR A 215 -13.36 -3.84 2.98
N MET A 216 -12.12 -3.58 3.40
CA MET A 216 -11.07 -4.58 3.65
C MET A 216 -10.77 -4.61 5.14
N ALA A 217 -10.40 -5.77 5.68
CA ALA A 217 -10.11 -5.94 7.11
C ALA A 217 -8.70 -6.48 7.35
N ALA A 218 -7.89 -5.72 8.07
CA ALA A 218 -6.62 -6.15 8.61
C ALA A 218 -6.84 -6.75 10.01
N PHE A 219 -6.92 -8.06 10.09
CA PHE A 219 -6.87 -8.78 11.36
C PHE A 219 -5.42 -9.10 11.69
N THR A 220 -5.01 -8.83 12.93
CA THR A 220 -3.62 -9.07 13.34
C THR A 220 -3.39 -10.53 13.69
N PHE A 221 -2.25 -11.06 13.24
CA PHE A 221 -1.87 -12.46 13.43
C PHE A 221 -0.39 -12.61 13.86
N GLY A 222 0.12 -11.63 14.60
CA GLY A 222 1.51 -11.55 15.05
C GLY A 222 2.41 -10.73 14.13
N ASN A 223 1.85 -9.97 13.22
CA ASN A 223 2.57 -9.08 12.32
C ASN A 223 3.14 -7.86 13.06
N VAL A 224 4.29 -7.38 12.58
CA VAL A 224 5.05 -6.30 13.20
C VAL A 224 5.60 -5.38 12.11
N HIS A 225 5.47 -4.07 12.33
CA HIS A 225 6.06 -3.06 11.45
C HIS A 225 7.57 -2.89 11.69
N GLY A 226 8.29 -2.52 10.63
CA GLY A 226 9.71 -2.23 10.70
C GLY A 226 10.61 -3.47 10.63
N ALA A 227 11.92 -3.25 10.86
CA ALA A 227 12.92 -4.30 10.86
C ALA A 227 13.04 -4.94 12.24
N TYR A 228 12.67 -6.19 12.37
CA TYR A 228 12.83 -6.96 13.60
C TYR A 228 13.72 -8.18 13.40
N LYS A 229 14.30 -8.68 14.53
CA LYS A 229 15.13 -9.88 14.47
C LYS A 229 14.22 -11.10 14.26
N PRO A 230 14.56 -12.00 13.33
CA PRO A 230 13.83 -13.26 13.16
C PRO A 230 13.65 -14.01 14.51
N GLY A 231 12.45 -14.49 14.77
CA GLY A 231 12.12 -15.25 15.99
C GLY A 231 11.70 -14.41 17.20
N VAL A 232 11.68 -13.08 17.13
CA VAL A 232 11.14 -12.21 18.20
C VAL A 232 9.62 -12.21 18.20
N VAL A 233 9.02 -12.31 17.01
CA VAL A 233 7.57 -12.42 16.82
C VAL A 233 7.30 -13.67 15.98
N LYS A 234 6.21 -14.37 16.30
CA LYS A 234 5.77 -15.53 15.54
C LYS A 234 4.50 -15.16 14.80
N LEU A 235 4.57 -15.12 13.47
CA LEU A 235 3.37 -15.05 12.65
C LEU A 235 2.54 -16.31 12.82
N ARG A 236 1.24 -16.12 12.86
CA ARG A 236 0.22 -17.18 12.96
C ARG A 236 -0.85 -16.98 11.90
N PRO A 237 -0.52 -17.15 10.61
CA PRO A 237 -1.46 -16.94 9.51
C PRO A 237 -2.72 -17.78 9.63
N GLU A 238 -2.66 -18.94 10.31
CA GLU A 238 -3.79 -19.81 10.58
C GLU A 238 -4.95 -19.11 11.31
N LEU A 239 -4.69 -18.03 12.06
CA LEU A 239 -5.74 -17.24 12.69
C LEU A 239 -6.67 -16.57 11.66
N LEU A 240 -6.13 -16.20 10.51
CA LEU A 240 -6.93 -15.64 9.41
C LEU A 240 -7.93 -16.68 8.90
N ASP A 241 -7.52 -17.94 8.75
CA ASP A 241 -8.41 -19.04 8.37
C ASP A 241 -9.47 -19.34 9.43
N GLU A 242 -9.09 -19.33 10.71
CA GLU A 242 -10.01 -19.50 11.82
C GLU A 242 -11.10 -18.43 11.82
N ILE A 243 -10.74 -17.15 11.60
CA ILE A 243 -11.68 -16.03 11.52
C ILE A 243 -12.61 -16.19 10.32
N GLN A 244 -12.05 -16.43 9.12
CA GLN A 244 -12.83 -16.64 7.89
C GLN A 244 -13.80 -17.80 8.03
N THR A 245 -13.32 -18.94 8.51
CA THR A 245 -14.12 -20.17 8.67
C THR A 245 -15.23 -19.97 9.70
N THR A 246 -14.97 -19.30 10.82
CA THR A 246 -15.96 -19.06 11.86
C THR A 246 -17.13 -18.22 11.33
N VAL A 247 -16.83 -17.13 10.63
CA VAL A 247 -17.86 -16.26 10.03
C VAL A 247 -18.62 -17.01 8.91
N ALA A 248 -17.92 -17.74 8.05
CA ALA A 248 -18.55 -18.52 6.99
C ALA A 248 -19.49 -19.62 7.53
N LEU A 249 -19.15 -20.24 8.66
CA LEU A 249 -20.01 -21.23 9.32
C LEU A 249 -21.25 -20.57 9.93
N ALA A 250 -21.14 -19.40 10.56
CA ALA A 250 -22.26 -18.64 11.09
C ALA A 250 -23.25 -18.23 9.98
N ILE A 251 -22.74 -17.83 8.81
CA ILE A 251 -23.58 -17.55 7.63
C ILE A 251 -24.32 -18.81 7.17
N LYS A 252 -23.61 -19.92 7.00
CA LYS A 252 -24.19 -21.20 6.56
C LYS A 252 -25.22 -21.77 7.54
N ALA A 253 -25.04 -21.51 8.84
CA ALA A 253 -25.98 -21.91 9.88
C ALA A 253 -27.23 -20.99 9.94
N GLY A 254 -27.24 -19.89 9.20
CA GLY A 254 -28.31 -18.89 9.27
C GLY A 254 -28.27 -18.00 10.52
N GLU A 255 -27.16 -18.02 11.23
CA GLU A 255 -26.94 -17.21 12.45
C GLU A 255 -26.51 -15.78 12.08
N MET A 256 -26.00 -15.60 10.86
CA MET A 256 -25.56 -14.33 10.31
C MET A 256 -26.08 -14.15 8.88
N PRO A 257 -26.65 -12.97 8.53
CA PRO A 257 -27.06 -12.69 7.16
C PRO A 257 -25.83 -12.41 6.27
N ASP A 258 -25.92 -12.76 4.99
CA ASP A 258 -24.96 -12.40 3.95
C ASP A 258 -25.71 -11.85 2.72
N PRO A 259 -26.33 -10.67 2.83
CA PRO A 259 -27.12 -10.10 1.73
C PRO A 259 -26.24 -9.63 0.55
N ALA A 260 -24.94 -9.48 0.75
CA ALA A 260 -24.00 -9.18 -0.33
C ALA A 260 -23.45 -10.43 -1.03
N HIS A 261 -23.88 -11.62 -0.60
CA HIS A 261 -23.41 -12.90 -1.15
C HIS A 261 -21.87 -13.03 -1.16
N SER A 262 -21.24 -12.64 -0.05
CA SER A 262 -19.77 -12.61 0.08
C SER A 262 -19.13 -13.98 -0.17
N LEU A 263 -19.83 -15.06 0.21
CA LEU A 263 -19.38 -16.43 -0.01
C LEU A 263 -19.46 -16.89 -1.48
N ASP A 264 -20.25 -16.21 -2.34
CA ASP A 264 -20.28 -16.47 -3.77
C ASP A 264 -19.02 -15.94 -4.46
N VAL A 265 -18.43 -14.88 -3.93
CA VAL A 265 -17.17 -14.31 -4.43
C VAL A 265 -15.99 -15.23 -4.09
N ALA A 266 -15.89 -15.64 -2.82
CA ALA A 266 -14.83 -16.53 -2.36
C ALA A 266 -15.39 -17.52 -1.32
N PRO A 267 -15.67 -18.77 -1.72
CA PRO A 267 -16.25 -19.78 -0.84
C PRO A 267 -15.43 -20.00 0.44
N GLY A 268 -16.08 -19.83 1.58
CA GLY A 268 -15.43 -19.97 2.90
C GLY A 268 -14.60 -18.77 3.35
N LYS A 269 -14.50 -17.72 2.56
CA LYS A 269 -13.69 -16.53 2.84
C LYS A 269 -14.53 -15.26 2.72
N PRO A 270 -15.39 -14.93 3.69
CA PRO A 270 -16.32 -13.79 3.60
C PRO A 270 -15.61 -12.42 3.57
N PHE A 271 -14.46 -12.28 4.22
CA PHE A 271 -13.70 -11.03 4.23
C PHE A 271 -12.69 -10.91 3.08
N ALA A 272 -12.48 -9.70 2.62
CA ALA A 272 -11.27 -9.29 1.91
C ALA A 272 -10.23 -8.87 2.96
N LEU A 273 -9.16 -9.65 3.12
CA LEU A 273 -8.18 -9.45 4.19
C LEU A 273 -6.99 -8.60 3.72
N VAL A 274 -6.36 -7.91 4.67
CA VAL A 274 -5.12 -7.16 4.46
C VAL A 274 -4.03 -7.67 5.38
N PHE A 275 -2.80 -7.76 4.85
CA PHE A 275 -1.60 -8.11 5.60
C PHE A 275 -0.72 -6.87 5.79
N HIS A 276 -0.63 -6.38 7.02
CA HIS A 276 0.28 -5.33 7.44
C HIS A 276 1.59 -5.91 7.97
N GLY A 277 2.67 -5.10 7.92
CA GLY A 277 3.97 -5.53 8.43
C GLY A 277 4.56 -6.70 7.66
N GLY A 278 4.32 -6.77 6.35
CA GLY A 278 4.76 -7.86 5.49
C GLY A 278 6.26 -7.89 5.21
N SER A 279 6.96 -6.75 5.37
CA SER A 279 8.41 -6.66 5.19
C SER A 279 9.15 -7.59 6.17
N GLY A 280 10.05 -8.43 5.64
CA GLY A 280 10.81 -9.40 6.44
C GLY A 280 10.07 -10.70 6.76
N SER A 281 8.83 -10.90 6.32
CA SER A 281 8.11 -12.17 6.45
C SER A 281 8.68 -13.24 5.51
N ALA A 282 8.62 -14.50 5.92
CA ALA A 282 9.04 -15.61 5.06
C ALA A 282 8.05 -15.81 3.90
N PRO A 283 8.53 -16.20 2.70
CA PRO A 283 7.67 -16.45 1.54
C PRO A 283 6.52 -17.43 1.83
N GLU A 284 6.79 -18.44 2.63
CA GLU A 284 5.83 -19.48 3.03
C GLU A 284 4.70 -18.89 3.91
N GLU A 285 5.03 -17.96 4.81
CA GLU A 285 4.06 -17.27 5.67
C GLU A 285 3.18 -16.33 4.84
N ILE A 286 3.78 -15.63 3.86
CA ILE A 286 3.04 -14.79 2.90
C ILE A 286 2.07 -15.64 2.09
N ALA A 287 2.56 -16.73 1.49
CA ALA A 287 1.74 -17.64 0.70
C ALA A 287 0.59 -18.23 1.51
N GLN A 288 0.84 -18.59 2.77
CA GLN A 288 -0.17 -19.11 3.68
C GLN A 288 -1.24 -18.04 3.99
N ALA A 289 -0.85 -16.81 4.33
CA ALA A 289 -1.79 -15.71 4.57
C ALA A 289 -2.66 -15.40 3.34
N VAL A 290 -2.05 -15.37 2.15
CA VAL A 290 -2.76 -15.17 0.88
C VAL A 290 -3.75 -16.31 0.64
N SER A 291 -3.38 -17.56 0.92
CA SER A 291 -4.29 -18.70 0.80
C SER A 291 -5.53 -18.59 1.70
N TYR A 292 -5.46 -17.80 2.76
CA TYR A 292 -6.58 -17.53 3.69
C TYR A 292 -7.41 -16.29 3.34
N GLY A 293 -7.13 -15.63 2.21
CA GLY A 293 -7.96 -14.55 1.66
C GLY A 293 -7.39 -13.16 1.82
N VAL A 294 -6.09 -13.02 2.05
CA VAL A 294 -5.40 -11.73 1.91
C VAL A 294 -5.43 -11.29 0.45
N VAL A 295 -5.89 -10.07 0.20
CA VAL A 295 -6.01 -9.45 -1.13
C VAL A 295 -5.10 -8.25 -1.32
N LYS A 296 -4.57 -7.71 -0.24
CA LYS A 296 -3.65 -6.57 -0.19
C LYS A 296 -2.56 -6.86 0.82
N MET A 297 -1.32 -6.56 0.47
CA MET A 297 -0.16 -6.71 1.35
C MET A 297 0.65 -5.43 1.37
N ASN A 298 0.84 -4.85 2.56
CA ASN A 298 1.62 -3.62 2.73
C ASN A 298 3.12 -3.89 2.68
N ILE A 299 3.82 -3.06 1.91
CA ILE A 299 5.28 -3.11 1.75
C ILE A 299 5.81 -1.68 1.85
N ASP A 300 6.56 -1.40 2.90
CA ASP A 300 7.17 -0.10 3.15
C ASP A 300 8.67 -0.21 3.47
N THR A 301 9.03 -0.82 4.58
CA THR A 301 10.39 -0.84 5.12
C THR A 301 11.43 -1.32 4.10
N ASP A 302 11.15 -2.40 3.37
CA ASP A 302 12.09 -2.96 2.40
C ASP A 302 12.37 -2.02 1.23
N THR A 303 11.36 -1.31 0.75
CA THR A 303 11.49 -0.38 -0.36
C THR A 303 12.17 0.92 0.06
N GLN A 304 11.83 1.45 1.23
CA GLN A 304 12.54 2.59 1.82
C GLN A 304 14.00 2.27 2.08
N TYR A 305 14.27 1.08 2.62
CA TYR A 305 15.64 0.62 2.87
C TYR A 305 16.44 0.47 1.56
N ALA A 306 15.85 -0.13 0.52
CA ALA A 306 16.49 -0.27 -0.78
C ALA A 306 16.90 1.10 -1.37
N PHE A 307 16.00 2.08 -1.30
CA PHE A 307 16.27 3.45 -1.73
C PHE A 307 17.36 4.13 -0.87
N SER A 308 17.19 4.15 0.44
CA SER A 308 18.10 4.82 1.36
C SER A 308 19.51 4.24 1.33
N ARG A 309 19.63 2.90 1.25
CA ARG A 309 20.92 2.21 1.16
C ARG A 309 21.68 2.57 -0.09
N ALA A 310 21.00 2.69 -1.22
CA ALA A 310 21.66 3.05 -2.47
C ALA A 310 22.18 4.49 -2.45
N VAL A 311 21.37 5.43 -1.91
CA VAL A 311 21.79 6.83 -1.71
C VAL A 311 22.99 6.91 -0.77
N ALA A 312 22.90 6.27 0.40
CA ALA A 312 24.00 6.24 1.37
C ALA A 312 25.28 5.62 0.80
N GLY A 313 25.15 4.51 0.07
CA GLY A 313 26.27 3.85 -0.59
C GLY A 313 27.02 4.78 -1.57
N HIS A 314 26.26 5.58 -2.34
CA HIS A 314 26.87 6.58 -3.21
C HIS A 314 27.61 7.66 -2.41
N MET A 315 26.97 8.21 -1.40
CA MET A 315 27.56 9.28 -0.58
C MET A 315 28.86 8.80 0.07
N PHE A 316 28.87 7.61 0.66
CA PHE A 316 30.08 7.06 1.29
C PHE A 316 31.17 6.70 0.29
N SER A 317 30.83 6.18 -0.87
CA SER A 317 31.81 5.86 -1.94
C SER A 317 32.42 7.10 -2.58
N ASN A 318 31.76 8.25 -2.45
CA ASN A 318 32.17 9.53 -3.03
C ASN A 318 32.33 10.63 -1.99
N TYR A 319 32.72 10.26 -0.77
CA TYR A 319 32.76 11.15 0.40
C TYR A 319 33.45 12.50 0.11
N ASP A 320 34.68 12.46 -0.43
CA ASP A 320 35.47 13.66 -0.73
C ASP A 320 34.79 14.56 -1.76
N SER A 321 34.04 14.00 -2.68
CA SER A 321 33.31 14.74 -3.71
C SER A 321 31.99 15.34 -3.23
N VAL A 322 31.38 14.72 -2.23
CA VAL A 322 30.07 15.11 -1.71
C VAL A 322 30.18 16.06 -0.52
N LEU A 323 31.10 15.78 0.41
CA LEU A 323 31.17 16.45 1.72
C LEU A 323 32.37 17.38 1.88
N LYS A 324 33.38 17.33 1.01
CA LYS A 324 34.55 18.20 1.13
C LYS A 324 34.20 19.65 0.81
N ILE A 325 34.30 20.51 1.81
CA ILE A 325 33.97 21.93 1.73
C ILE A 325 35.19 22.77 1.36
N ASP A 326 36.38 22.37 1.87
CA ASP A 326 37.62 23.10 1.68
C ASP A 326 38.62 22.38 0.77
N GLY A 327 39.42 23.14 0.01
CA GLY A 327 40.44 22.65 -0.90
C GLY A 327 39.90 22.32 -2.30
N GLU A 328 40.68 21.57 -3.08
CA GLU A 328 40.22 21.08 -4.36
C GLU A 328 39.00 20.17 -4.17
N VAL A 329 37.85 20.74 -4.36
CA VAL A 329 36.63 19.96 -4.42
C VAL A 329 36.72 19.11 -5.66
N GLY A 330 36.79 17.81 -5.49
CA GLY A 330 36.70 16.86 -6.57
C GLY A 330 35.52 17.20 -7.49
N ASN A 331 35.48 16.65 -8.63
CA ASN A 331 34.58 16.99 -9.70
C ASN A 331 33.16 17.40 -9.20
N LYS A 332 32.86 18.71 -9.21
CA LYS A 332 31.56 19.26 -8.83
C LYS A 332 30.38 18.59 -9.55
N LYS A 333 30.60 18.05 -10.74
CA LYS A 333 29.64 17.24 -11.47
C LYS A 333 29.29 15.95 -10.73
N LEU A 334 30.19 15.40 -9.93
CA LEU A 334 29.91 14.20 -9.16
C LEU A 334 29.01 14.50 -7.93
N CYS A 335 29.24 15.63 -7.26
CA CYS A 335 28.35 16.10 -6.20
C CYS A 335 26.95 16.41 -6.71
N PHE A 336 26.88 16.96 -7.90
CA PHE A 336 25.60 17.22 -8.57
C PHE A 336 24.92 15.94 -9.08
N ARG A 337 25.64 14.87 -9.26
CA ARG A 337 25.08 13.60 -9.70
C ARG A 337 24.32 12.83 -8.61
N LEU A 338 24.36 13.25 -7.36
CA LEU A 338 23.35 12.76 -6.40
C LEU A 338 21.94 13.08 -6.88
N ARG A 339 21.78 14.17 -7.57
CA ARG A 339 20.57 14.53 -8.27
C ARG A 339 20.23 13.59 -9.40
N THR A 340 21.22 13.07 -10.08
CA THR A 340 21.08 12.12 -11.16
C THR A 340 20.88 10.73 -10.63
N VAL A 341 21.11 10.51 -9.40
CA VAL A 341 21.13 9.21 -8.81
C VAL A 341 19.87 8.91 -8.09
N SER A 342 19.35 9.86 -7.43
CA SER A 342 18.01 9.70 -6.88
C SER A 342 16.97 9.87 -7.95
N GLY A 343 17.38 9.67 -9.15
CA GLY A 343 16.67 9.86 -10.32
C GLY A 343 17.32 10.93 -11.11
N GLU A 344 17.87 10.56 -12.23
CA GLU A 344 18.46 11.46 -13.17
C GLU A 344 17.75 12.77 -13.35
N SER A 345 16.66 12.64 -12.89
CA SER A 345 15.76 13.57 -12.82
C SER A 345 15.86 14.60 -11.81
N PHE A 346 16.42 14.33 -10.80
CA PHE A 346 16.61 15.32 -9.86
C PHE A 346 17.39 16.50 -10.44
N MET A 347 17.81 16.39 -11.47
CA MET A 347 18.44 16.96 -12.21
C MET A 347 18.33 17.94 -12.87
N LEU A 348 18.55 18.54 -12.56
CA LEU A 348 18.99 19.74 -13.12
C LEU A 348 20.15 19.48 -13.97
N GLY A 349 19.86 19.03 -15.11
CA GLY A 349 20.72 19.00 -16.23
C GLY A 349 22.18 19.24 -16.00
N SER A 350 22.90 18.22 -15.94
CA SER A 350 24.25 18.31 -16.41
C SER A 350 24.18 17.99 -17.89
N GLY A 351 24.07 18.98 -18.73
CA GLY A 351 24.23 18.88 -20.17
C GLY A 351 23.34 17.85 -20.84
N ASP A 352 23.18 17.94 -22.00
CA ASP A 352 22.79 17.10 -23.12
C ASP A 352 21.68 16.03 -23.03
N ARG A 353 21.05 15.76 -21.87
CA ARG A 353 19.85 14.91 -21.81
C ARG A 353 18.71 15.62 -21.08
N PRO A 354 17.55 15.69 -21.70
CA PRO A 354 16.35 16.17 -21.03
C PRO A 354 16.04 15.24 -19.84
N TYR A 355 15.52 15.82 -18.82
CA TYR A 355 15.03 15.14 -17.63
C TYR A 355 14.31 13.86 -17.99
N SER A 356 15.00 12.75 -17.85
CA SER A 356 14.31 11.48 -17.82
C SER A 356 13.94 11.20 -16.38
N LEU A 357 12.68 10.97 -16.15
CA LEU A 357 12.21 10.20 -15.01
C LEU A 357 13.20 9.08 -14.75
N ILE A 358 13.38 8.70 -13.50
CA ILE A 358 14.22 7.59 -13.14
C ILE A 358 13.86 6.41 -14.03
N THR A 359 14.56 6.30 -15.12
CA THR A 359 14.55 5.08 -15.90
C THR A 359 15.60 4.19 -15.31
N PHE A 360 15.16 3.21 -14.58
CA PHE A 360 16.01 2.16 -14.04
C PHE A 360 16.37 1.15 -15.12
N THR A 361 16.56 1.60 -16.34
CA THR A 361 16.94 0.74 -17.45
C THR A 361 18.45 0.56 -17.50
N ASP A 362 18.88 -0.60 -17.94
CA ASP A 362 20.26 -1.12 -18.03
C ASP A 362 21.28 -0.27 -18.79
N THR A 363 20.99 0.96 -19.13
CA THR A 363 21.82 1.80 -19.97
C THR A 363 22.75 2.76 -19.23
N ILE A 364 22.81 2.68 -17.90
CA ILE A 364 23.78 3.45 -17.11
C ILE A 364 24.64 2.48 -16.29
N PRO A 365 25.69 1.88 -16.92
CA PRO A 365 26.66 1.13 -16.16
C PRO A 365 27.37 2.07 -15.19
N ASP A 366 27.56 1.65 -13.95
CA ASP A 366 28.36 2.29 -12.90
C ASP A 366 27.85 3.58 -12.25
N THR A 367 26.59 3.95 -12.38
CA THR A 367 26.01 5.04 -11.60
C THR A 367 25.11 4.50 -10.48
N LEU A 368 25.04 5.22 -9.40
CA LEU A 368 24.25 4.85 -8.24
C LEU A 368 22.74 4.85 -8.54
N SER A 369 22.27 5.66 -9.51
CA SER A 369 20.87 5.63 -9.90
C SER A 369 20.45 4.26 -10.41
N SER A 370 21.29 3.62 -11.23
CA SER A 370 21.04 2.26 -11.67
C SER A 370 21.01 1.26 -10.50
N ARG A 371 21.91 1.45 -9.51
CA ARG A 371 21.95 0.58 -8.33
C ARG A 371 20.75 0.81 -7.39
N CYS A 372 20.36 2.07 -7.19
CA CYS A 372 19.19 2.39 -6.37
C CYS A 372 17.93 1.84 -7.00
N GLY A 373 17.74 2.10 -8.28
CA GLY A 373 16.59 1.62 -9.00
C GLY A 373 16.56 0.12 -9.18
N SER A 374 17.67 -0.47 -9.55
CA SER A 374 17.76 -1.93 -9.64
C SER A 374 17.48 -2.60 -8.28
N ALA A 375 17.90 -1.99 -7.17
CA ALA A 375 17.59 -2.51 -5.85
C ALA A 375 16.08 -2.42 -5.54
N MET A 376 15.43 -1.31 -5.85
CA MET A 376 13.97 -1.16 -5.66
C MET A 376 13.20 -2.08 -6.60
N VAL A 377 13.50 -2.08 -7.88
CA VAL A 377 12.87 -2.96 -8.87
C VAL A 377 13.09 -4.42 -8.49
N ALA A 378 14.30 -4.82 -8.09
CA ALA A 378 14.57 -6.18 -7.64
C ALA A 378 13.74 -6.54 -6.39
N THR A 379 13.54 -5.60 -5.47
CA THR A 379 12.66 -5.80 -4.30
C THR A 379 11.21 -6.00 -4.76
N TYR A 380 10.69 -5.14 -5.64
CA TYR A 380 9.33 -5.29 -6.17
C TYR A 380 9.15 -6.57 -6.99
N THR A 381 10.04 -6.83 -7.93
CA THR A 381 9.97 -8.04 -8.76
C THR A 381 10.22 -9.33 -7.96
N GLY A 382 10.95 -9.26 -6.86
CA GLY A 382 11.14 -10.38 -5.94
C GLY A 382 9.90 -10.70 -5.11
N ILE A 383 9.14 -9.68 -4.72
CA ILE A 383 7.94 -9.84 -3.87
C ILE A 383 6.69 -10.11 -4.72
N LEU A 384 6.54 -9.46 -5.87
CA LEU A 384 5.38 -9.60 -6.75
C LEU A 384 5.08 -11.06 -7.18
N PRO A 385 6.07 -11.87 -7.58
CA PRO A 385 5.83 -13.28 -7.88
C PRO A 385 5.30 -14.07 -6.68
N LEU A 386 5.78 -13.76 -5.46
CA LEU A 386 5.35 -14.46 -4.24
C LEU A 386 3.87 -14.22 -3.94
N LEU A 387 3.35 -13.03 -4.26
CA LEU A 387 1.95 -12.69 -4.07
C LEU A 387 1.03 -13.28 -5.14
N ARG A 388 1.59 -13.70 -6.29
CA ARG A 388 0.87 -14.36 -7.38
C ARG A 388 0.95 -15.89 -7.37
N ILE A 389 1.92 -16.46 -6.66
CA ILE A 389 2.11 -17.91 -6.66
C ILE A 389 1.13 -18.54 -5.70
N ILE A 390 -0.07 -18.81 -6.17
CA ILE A 390 -0.87 -19.96 -5.76
C ILE A 390 -1.76 -20.31 -6.96
N ASP A 391 -1.18 -21.03 -7.92
CA ASP A 391 -1.90 -21.91 -8.82
C ASP A 391 -1.92 -23.32 -8.22
#